data_e32bd112c697988e035469260564f2b4
#
_entry.id   e32bd112c697988e035469260564f2b4
#
_cell.length_a   1.000
_cell.length_b   1.000
_cell.length_c   1.000
_cell.angle_alpha   90.00
_cell.angle_beta   90.00
_cell.angle_gamma   90.00
#
_symmetry.space_group_name_H-M   'P 1'
#
loop_
_entity.id
_entity.type
_entity.pdbx_description
1 polymer ?
#
loop_
_entity_poly.entity_id
_entity_poly.type
_entity_poly.pdbx_seq_one_letter_code
_entity_poly.pdbx_strand_id
1 'polypeptide(L)'
;MRTKYDQETKDRVIRMFFERREEAPEESMRASYRRLLELTGIPIDTMRGWVDRARVDAREKPGVTSAEREEIRALRKEVAELMRANEILKTASAFFAAAELDRRWK
;
A
#
# COMPACT_ATOMS: atom_id res chain seq x y z
N MET A 1 -13.18 -2.76 -1.52
CA MET A 1 -14.14 -1.78 -0.98
C MET A 1 -14.11 -0.51 -1.81
N ARG A 2 -15.28 -0.02 -2.19
CA ARG A 2 -15.38 1.17 -3.01
C ARG A 2 -14.97 2.41 -2.20
N THR A 3 -14.08 3.23 -2.77
CA THR A 3 -13.72 4.50 -2.16
C THR A 3 -14.84 5.51 -2.38
N LYS A 4 -15.28 6.13 -1.32
CA LYS A 4 -16.36 7.10 -1.36
C LYS A 4 -15.92 8.47 -1.90
N TYR A 5 -14.63 8.73 -1.86
CA TYR A 5 -14.03 10.02 -2.22
C TYR A 5 -12.97 9.82 -3.28
N ASP A 6 -12.90 10.74 -4.24
CA ASP A 6 -11.90 10.68 -5.28
C ASP A 6 -10.55 11.24 -4.78
N GLN A 7 -9.52 11.08 -5.59
CA GLN A 7 -8.18 11.52 -5.21
C GLN A 7 -8.09 13.04 -5.06
N GLU A 8 -8.81 13.78 -5.89
CA GLU A 8 -8.84 15.24 -5.82
C GLU A 8 -9.38 15.71 -4.47
N THR A 9 -10.46 15.09 -3.99
CA THR A 9 -11.05 15.41 -2.69
C THR A 9 -10.07 15.10 -1.57
N LYS A 10 -9.40 13.94 -1.63
CA LYS A 10 -8.39 13.58 -0.63
C LYS A 10 -7.25 14.59 -0.59
N ASP A 11 -6.74 14.96 -1.75
CA ASP A 11 -5.64 15.93 -1.83
C ASP A 11 -6.03 17.29 -1.29
N ARG A 12 -7.25 17.71 -1.56
CA ARG A 12 -7.79 18.97 -1.05
C ARG A 12 -7.87 18.96 0.47
N VAL A 13 -8.38 17.89 1.04
CA VAL A 13 -8.50 17.76 2.51
C VAL A 13 -7.12 17.72 3.16
N ILE A 14 -6.18 17.01 2.59
CA ILE A 14 -4.80 16.96 3.11
C ILE A 14 -4.19 18.35 3.10
N ARG A 15 -4.36 19.11 2.01
CA ARG A 15 -3.89 20.49 1.91
C ARG A 15 -4.54 21.38 2.96
N MET A 16 -5.85 21.28 3.12
CA MET A 16 -6.59 22.06 4.11
C MET A 16 -6.08 21.79 5.52
N PHE A 17 -5.80 20.52 5.83
CA PHE A 17 -5.28 20.15 7.14
C PHE A 17 -3.94 20.83 7.41
N PHE A 18 -2.99 20.72 6.48
CA PHE A 18 -1.66 21.30 6.66
C PHE A 18 -1.70 22.82 6.69
N GLU A 19 -2.55 23.45 5.89
CA GLU A 19 -2.76 24.89 5.93
C GLU A 19 -3.29 25.31 7.29
N ARG A 20 -4.25 24.57 7.84
CA ARG A 20 -4.80 24.86 9.16
C ARG A 20 -3.73 24.72 10.24
N ARG A 21 -2.85 23.73 10.13
CA ARG A 21 -1.74 23.56 11.08
C ARG A 21 -0.77 24.75 11.04
N GLU A 22 -0.54 25.32 9.88
CA GLU A 22 0.31 26.50 9.74
C GLU A 22 -0.35 27.75 10.29
N GLU A 23 -1.65 27.92 10.06
CA GLU A 23 -2.40 29.09 10.56
C GLU A 23 -2.57 29.06 12.06
N ALA A 24 -2.74 27.89 12.64
CA ALA A 24 -3.01 27.73 14.06
C ALA A 24 -2.09 26.66 14.68
N PRO A 25 -0.78 26.92 14.76
CA PRO A 25 0.16 25.93 15.27
C PRO A 25 -0.07 25.55 16.73
N GLU A 26 -0.73 26.39 17.49
CA GLU A 26 -1.06 26.12 18.90
C GLU A 26 -2.28 25.23 19.07
N GLU A 27 -3.08 25.08 18.02
CA GLU A 27 -4.28 24.26 18.03
C GLU A 27 -3.89 22.79 18.08
N SER A 28 -4.65 21.98 18.83
CA SER A 28 -4.41 20.54 18.84
C SER A 28 -4.78 19.92 17.49
N MET A 29 -4.19 18.78 17.19
CA MET A 29 -4.54 18.07 15.96
C MET A 29 -6.01 17.68 15.93
N ARG A 30 -6.54 17.30 17.07
CA ARG A 30 -7.95 16.95 17.19
C ARG A 30 -8.84 18.13 16.85
N ALA A 31 -8.49 19.34 17.33
CA ALA A 31 -9.25 20.55 17.03
C ALA A 31 -9.18 20.90 15.55
N SER A 32 -8.03 20.69 14.92
CA SER A 32 -7.87 20.92 13.48
C SER A 32 -8.77 19.97 12.69
N TYR A 33 -8.80 18.68 13.04
CA TYR A 33 -9.68 17.72 12.39
C TYR A 33 -11.15 18.05 12.61
N ARG A 34 -11.51 18.51 13.81
CA ARG A 34 -12.89 18.92 14.10
C ARG A 34 -13.30 20.09 13.22
N ARG A 35 -12.40 21.04 13.02
CA ARG A 35 -12.65 22.17 12.14
C ARG A 35 -12.91 21.73 10.70
N LEU A 36 -12.11 20.78 10.21
CA LEU A 36 -12.30 20.23 8.87
C LEU A 36 -13.60 19.45 8.77
N LEU A 37 -13.97 18.73 9.81
CA LEU A 37 -15.25 18.02 9.85
C LEU A 37 -16.41 18.99 9.67
N GLU A 38 -16.37 20.13 10.35
CA GLU A 38 -17.40 21.16 10.22
C GLU A 38 -17.48 21.72 8.79
N LEU A 39 -16.33 21.85 8.12
CA LEU A 39 -16.27 22.42 6.78
C LEU A 39 -16.61 21.41 5.69
N THR A 40 -16.26 20.15 5.86
CA THR A 40 -16.37 19.15 4.80
C THR A 40 -17.40 18.08 5.05
N GLY A 41 -17.75 17.84 6.31
CA GLY A 41 -18.65 16.74 6.67
C GLY A 41 -18.02 15.36 6.58
N ILE A 42 -16.72 15.27 6.32
CA ILE A 42 -16.01 14.01 6.21
C ILE A 42 -15.60 13.51 7.60
N PRO A 43 -15.83 12.24 7.93
CA PRO A 43 -15.48 11.70 9.25
C PRO A 43 -13.99 11.90 9.57
N ILE A 44 -13.70 12.24 10.83
CA ILE A 44 -12.34 12.51 11.28
C ILE A 44 -11.41 11.33 11.03
N ASP A 45 -11.86 10.11 11.32
CA ASP A 45 -11.02 8.92 11.12
C ASP A 45 -10.61 8.74 9.66
N THR A 46 -11.51 9.07 8.74
CA THR A 46 -11.21 9.01 7.31
C THR A 46 -10.15 10.02 6.93
N MET A 47 -10.31 11.27 7.39
CA MET A 47 -9.34 12.34 7.13
C MET A 47 -7.99 12.03 7.76
N ARG A 48 -8.00 11.51 8.98
CA ARG A 48 -6.78 11.15 9.69
C ARG A 48 -5.99 10.10 8.92
N GLY A 49 -6.68 9.11 8.38
CA GLY A 49 -6.05 8.08 7.56
C GLY A 49 -5.33 8.66 6.34
N TRP A 50 -5.98 9.60 5.66
CA TRP A 50 -5.39 10.25 4.49
C TRP A 50 -4.16 11.09 4.87
N VAL A 51 -4.26 11.87 5.94
CA VAL A 51 -3.17 12.72 6.40
C VAL A 51 -1.98 11.87 6.87
N ASP A 52 -2.24 10.83 7.65
CA ASP A 52 -1.17 9.93 8.12
C ASP A 52 -0.47 9.26 6.93
N ARG A 53 -1.21 8.84 5.92
CA ARG A 53 -0.64 8.26 4.72
C ARG A 53 0.25 9.26 3.98
N ALA A 54 -0.21 10.50 3.86
CA ALA A 54 0.55 11.56 3.20
C ALA A 54 1.85 11.86 3.97
N ARG A 55 1.80 11.85 5.30
CA ARG A 55 2.99 12.09 6.13
C ARG A 55 4.01 10.98 6.01
N VAL A 56 3.55 9.73 5.94
CA VAL A 56 4.45 8.58 5.73
C VAL A 56 5.07 8.68 4.34
N ASP A 57 4.29 8.99 3.32
CA ASP A 57 4.79 9.10 1.95
C ASP A 57 5.80 10.25 1.81
N ALA A 58 5.66 11.31 2.62
CA ALA A 58 6.61 12.42 2.68
C ALA A 58 7.77 12.17 3.64
N ARG A 59 7.83 10.99 4.26
CA ARG A 59 8.87 10.61 5.24
C ARG A 59 8.87 11.44 6.52
N GLU A 60 7.78 12.12 6.80
CA GLU A 60 7.64 12.88 8.06
C GLU A 60 7.24 11.99 9.23
N LYS A 61 6.76 10.79 8.93
CA LYS A 61 6.30 9.82 9.92
C LYS A 61 6.84 8.44 9.52
N PRO A 62 7.32 7.62 10.47
CA PRO A 62 7.78 6.27 10.15
C PRO A 62 6.68 5.41 9.56
N GLY A 63 7.04 4.58 8.60
CA GLY A 63 6.10 3.66 7.98
C GLY A 63 6.52 3.31 6.57
N VAL A 64 5.74 2.44 5.94
CA VAL A 64 5.95 2.02 4.56
C VAL A 64 5.22 2.99 3.65
N THR A 65 5.94 3.63 2.74
CA THR A 65 5.33 4.56 1.79
C THR A 65 4.45 3.82 0.79
N SER A 66 3.57 4.57 0.12
CA SER A 66 2.70 3.99 -0.91
C SER A 66 3.52 3.39 -2.06
N ALA A 67 4.61 4.06 -2.45
CA ALA A 67 5.51 3.56 -3.49
C ALA A 67 6.19 2.25 -3.05
N GLU A 68 6.68 2.20 -1.81
CA GLU A 68 7.29 0.99 -1.26
C GLU A 68 6.30 -0.16 -1.16
N ARG A 69 5.07 0.14 -0.79
CA ARG A 69 4.01 -0.88 -0.71
C ARG A 69 3.73 -1.49 -2.08
N GLU A 70 3.69 -0.65 -3.10
CA GLU A 70 3.47 -1.08 -4.48
C GLU A 70 4.63 -1.97 -4.96
N GLU A 71 5.87 -1.58 -4.63
CA GLU A 71 7.06 -2.37 -4.93
C GLU A 71 7.03 -3.73 -4.23
N ILE A 72 6.67 -3.75 -2.94
CA ILE A 72 6.56 -5.00 -2.19
C ILE A 72 5.51 -5.91 -2.84
N ARG A 73 4.39 -5.36 -3.25
CA ARG A 73 3.33 -6.15 -3.92
C ARG A 73 3.84 -6.75 -5.22
N ALA A 74 4.53 -5.95 -6.03
CA ALA A 74 5.10 -6.43 -7.29
C ALA A 74 6.14 -7.52 -7.08
N LEU A 75 7.02 -7.34 -6.10
CA LEU A 75 8.04 -8.33 -5.77
C LEU A 75 7.45 -9.63 -5.25
N ARG A 76 6.43 -9.55 -4.42
CA ARG A 76 5.74 -10.75 -3.92
C ARG A 76 5.10 -11.54 -5.05
N LYS A 77 4.52 -10.84 -6.01
CA LYS A 77 3.93 -11.48 -7.19
C LYS A 77 5.01 -12.19 -8.02
N GLU A 78 6.12 -11.50 -8.25
CA GLU A 78 7.25 -12.05 -8.99
C GLU A 78 7.82 -13.29 -8.30
N VAL A 79 8.00 -13.23 -6.97
CA VAL A 79 8.49 -14.38 -6.21
C VAL A 79 7.53 -15.56 -6.35
N ALA A 80 6.21 -15.32 -6.24
CA ALA A 80 5.22 -16.38 -6.39
C ALA A 80 5.28 -17.04 -7.78
N GLU A 81 5.45 -16.23 -8.82
CA GLU A 81 5.58 -16.74 -10.20
C GLU A 81 6.86 -17.58 -10.38
N LEU A 82 7.98 -17.10 -9.81
CA LEU A 82 9.25 -17.82 -9.87
C LEU A 82 9.19 -19.14 -9.11
N MET A 83 8.54 -19.13 -7.95
CA MET A 83 8.36 -20.36 -7.16
C MET A 83 7.52 -21.37 -7.92
N ARG A 84 6.48 -20.93 -8.61
CA ARG A 84 5.63 -21.80 -9.42
C ARG A 84 6.43 -22.39 -10.58
N ALA A 85 7.18 -21.56 -11.29
CA ALA A 85 8.02 -22.02 -12.40
C ALA A 85 9.07 -23.03 -11.93
N ASN A 86 9.68 -22.75 -10.77
CA ASN A 86 10.66 -23.65 -10.18
C ASN A 86 10.05 -25.00 -9.82
N GLU A 87 8.85 -25.01 -9.26
CA GLU A 87 8.15 -26.26 -8.93
C GLU A 87 7.82 -27.07 -10.18
N ILE A 88 7.38 -26.41 -11.24
CA ILE A 88 7.10 -27.06 -12.52
C ILE A 88 8.37 -27.69 -13.08
N LEU A 89 9.49 -26.96 -13.03
CA LEU A 89 10.76 -27.45 -13.51
C LEU A 89 11.26 -28.67 -12.71
N LYS A 90 11.09 -28.64 -11.40
CA LYS A 90 11.44 -29.79 -10.54
C LYS A 90 10.63 -31.02 -10.91
N THR A 91 9.33 -30.86 -11.08
CA THR A 91 8.45 -31.96 -11.45
C THR A 91 8.83 -32.54 -12.82
N ALA A 92 9.06 -31.65 -13.79
CA ALA A 92 9.47 -32.08 -15.13
C ALA A 92 10.82 -32.81 -15.11
N SER A 93 11.79 -32.26 -14.33
CA SER A 93 13.12 -32.90 -14.22
C SER A 93 13.02 -34.28 -13.59
N ALA A 94 12.21 -34.43 -12.55
CA ALA A 94 12.00 -35.74 -11.92
C ALA A 94 11.36 -36.73 -12.90
N PHE A 95 10.38 -36.28 -13.67
CA PHE A 95 9.72 -37.11 -14.70
C PHE A 95 10.69 -37.56 -15.74
N PHE A 96 11.51 -36.67 -16.29
CA PHE A 96 12.48 -36.99 -17.29
C PHE A 96 13.57 -37.94 -16.77
N ALA A 97 14.01 -37.76 -15.54
CA ALA A 97 14.99 -38.66 -14.91
C ALA A 97 14.42 -40.07 -14.76
N ALA A 98 13.17 -40.21 -14.34
CA ALA A 98 12.50 -41.49 -14.22
C ALA A 98 12.36 -42.16 -15.57
N ALA A 99 11.96 -41.43 -16.61
CA ALA A 99 11.83 -41.95 -17.97
C ALA A 99 13.15 -42.43 -18.51
N GLU A 100 14.25 -41.71 -18.25
CA GLU A 100 15.59 -42.10 -18.67
C GLU A 100 16.04 -43.40 -17.99
N LEU A 101 15.77 -43.55 -16.71
CA LEU A 101 16.07 -44.79 -16.00
C LEU A 101 15.30 -45.97 -16.57
N ASP A 102 14.00 -45.82 -16.79
CA ASP A 102 13.19 -46.90 -17.40
C ASP A 102 13.72 -47.32 -18.74
N ARG A 103 14.13 -46.36 -19.56
CA ARG A 103 14.67 -46.65 -20.88
C ARG A 103 15.98 -47.46 -20.80
N ARG A 104 16.82 -47.14 -19.81
CA ARG A 104 18.11 -47.83 -19.65
C ARG A 104 17.96 -49.24 -19.12
N TRP A 105 16.97 -49.50 -18.30
CA TRP A 105 16.81 -50.80 -17.66
C TRP A 105 15.94 -51.78 -18.44
N LYS A 106 15.46 -51.46 -19.61
CA LYS A 106 14.71 -52.37 -20.47
C LYS A 106 15.61 -53.21 -21.34
#